data_23dcc9ce06ce4817ce1b3855964d8a6f
#
_entry.id   23dcc9ce06ce4817ce1b3855964d8a6f
#
_cell.length_a   1.000
_cell.length_b   1.000
_cell.length_c   1.000
_cell.angle_alpha   90.00
_cell.angle_beta   90.00
_cell.angle_gamma   90.00
#
_symmetry.space_group_name_H-M   'P 1'
#
loop_
_entity.id
_entity.type
_entity.pdbx_description
1 polymer ?
#
loop_
_entity_poly.entity_id
_entity_poly.type
_entity_poly.pdbx_seq_one_letter_code
_entity_poly.pdbx_strand_id
1 'polypeptide(L)'
;MESMIEEITSVNSDIPNIDLRTNSQNISPPKQASKKYNFRGLIGNSLPMKILYELIEKIADTDSTILITGESGTGKELVAKIIHYNSSRSQAPFIPLNCAAIPKDLLESELFGHEKGAFTGALNTRIGRFELAHNGTLFLDEIGELDPFLQVKLLRVLQEKEFERVGGVKTIKINVRILVATNKDLEKAIREGKFREDLYYRLNVIPLNLPPLREKTEDIPVLINYFVQRFAQKKRRGPLMFSTEAIQHLMRYRWPGNVRELENLVERLTILTSTEAVNASDLPEKFYQATDFQPDDDTSTRRIMDFNFPECGIDINSVVRNMERNLILKALEKTGGVKNRAAKLLGLNRTTLIEKMKKMKIEMQQPITNLPNY
;
A
#
# COMPACT_ATOMS: atom_id res chain seq x y z
N MET A 1 6.83 -20.38 -23.17
CA MET A 1 7.47 -19.11 -22.72
C MET A 1 7.43 -18.06 -23.84
N GLU A 2 7.59 -18.46 -25.08
CA GLU A 2 7.43 -17.57 -26.26
C GLU A 2 5.99 -17.06 -26.43
N SER A 3 4.97 -17.86 -26.14
CA SER A 3 3.56 -17.44 -26.26
C SER A 3 3.14 -16.34 -25.26
N MET A 4 3.80 -16.19 -24.13
CA MET A 4 3.54 -15.10 -23.16
C MET A 4 4.22 -13.78 -23.57
N ILE A 5 5.25 -13.83 -24.38
CA ILE A 5 5.97 -12.64 -24.88
C ILE A 5 5.23 -12.04 -26.08
N GLU A 6 4.65 -12.86 -26.95
CA GLU A 6 3.83 -12.40 -28.07
C GLU A 6 2.52 -11.74 -27.66
N GLU A 7 1.84 -12.23 -26.59
CA GLU A 7 0.64 -11.58 -26.07
C GLU A 7 0.90 -10.17 -25.49
N ILE A 8 2.12 -9.89 -25.06
CA ILE A 8 2.51 -8.57 -24.51
C ILE A 8 2.87 -7.58 -25.65
N THR A 9 3.24 -8.05 -26.82
CA THR A 9 3.68 -7.20 -27.93
C THR A 9 2.56 -6.76 -28.87
N SER A 10 1.43 -7.47 -28.95
CA SER A 10 0.36 -7.20 -29.92
C SER A 10 -0.68 -6.13 -29.53
N VAL A 11 -0.65 -5.59 -28.31
CA VAL A 11 -1.72 -4.70 -27.78
C VAL A 11 -1.44 -3.20 -28.02
N ASN A 12 -0.41 -2.82 -28.76
CA ASN A 12 0.07 -1.43 -28.76
C ASN A 12 -0.03 -0.65 -30.08
N SER A 13 -0.80 -1.11 -31.09
CA SER A 13 -0.86 -0.42 -32.39
C SER A 13 -2.12 0.41 -32.65
N ASP A 14 -3.21 0.26 -31.88
CA ASP A 14 -4.47 0.94 -32.20
C ASP A 14 -5.11 1.57 -30.93
N ILE A 15 -4.72 2.82 -30.61
CA ILE A 15 -5.52 3.71 -29.78
C ILE A 15 -6.18 4.72 -30.72
N PRO A 16 -7.51 4.64 -30.94
CA PRO A 16 -8.19 5.69 -31.72
C PRO A 16 -8.21 7.00 -30.92
N ASN A 17 -7.82 8.08 -31.60
CA ASN A 17 -7.99 9.47 -31.15
C ASN A 17 -9.47 9.74 -30.90
N ILE A 18 -9.87 9.89 -29.65
CA ILE A 18 -11.21 10.38 -29.30
C ILE A 18 -11.12 11.89 -29.11
N ASP A 19 -11.72 12.60 -30.05
CA ASP A 19 -11.87 14.05 -30.10
C ASP A 19 -12.88 14.49 -29.02
N LEU A 20 -12.40 14.93 -27.86
CA LEU A 20 -13.18 15.57 -26.82
C LEU A 20 -13.10 17.09 -27.02
N ARG A 21 -13.91 17.63 -27.94
CA ARG A 21 -14.13 19.09 -28.04
C ARG A 21 -15.11 19.52 -26.95
N THR A 22 -14.61 20.01 -25.85
CA THR A 22 -15.17 21.21 -25.17
C THR A 22 -14.13 21.73 -24.15
N ASN A 23 -13.70 22.96 -24.39
CA ASN A 23 -12.99 23.92 -23.54
C ASN A 23 -11.92 23.34 -22.59
N SER A 24 -10.69 23.30 -23.06
CA SER A 24 -9.53 23.25 -22.17
C SER A 24 -8.41 24.09 -22.76
N GLN A 25 -8.03 25.09 -22.02
CA GLN A 25 -6.79 25.83 -22.26
C GLN A 25 -5.63 24.84 -22.33
N ASN A 26 -4.77 25.06 -23.32
CA ASN A 26 -3.57 24.30 -23.61
C ASN A 26 -2.72 23.96 -22.37
N ILE A 27 -2.86 22.76 -21.85
CA ILE A 27 -1.82 22.12 -21.06
C ILE A 27 -1.12 21.17 -22.01
N SER A 28 -0.05 21.66 -22.62
CA SER A 28 0.88 20.82 -23.37
C SER A 28 1.36 19.68 -22.46
N PRO A 29 1.40 18.42 -22.91
CA PRO A 29 2.03 17.37 -22.13
C PRO A 29 3.48 17.77 -21.85
N PRO A 30 4.03 17.44 -20.67
CA PRO A 30 5.40 17.78 -20.34
C PRO A 30 6.32 17.18 -21.41
N LYS A 31 7.11 18.06 -22.04
CA LYS A 31 8.09 17.71 -23.06
C LYS A 31 9.07 16.71 -22.44
N GLN A 32 9.20 15.55 -23.09
CA GLN A 32 10.27 14.56 -22.95
C GLN A 32 10.33 13.82 -21.59
N ALA A 33 9.38 12.89 -21.36
CA ALA A 33 9.78 11.64 -20.71
C ALA A 33 10.69 10.91 -21.70
N SER A 34 11.94 10.68 -21.34
CA SER A 34 12.93 10.06 -22.20
C SER A 34 12.40 8.70 -22.70
N LYS A 35 12.45 8.43 -24.00
CA LYS A 35 12.04 7.16 -24.65
C LYS A 35 12.76 5.90 -24.13
N LYS A 36 13.57 6.02 -23.08
CA LYS A 36 14.45 4.99 -22.55
C LYS A 36 13.74 4.00 -21.62
N TYR A 37 12.73 4.43 -20.87
CA TYR A 37 12.10 3.60 -19.83
C TYR A 37 10.65 3.26 -20.15
N ASN A 38 10.28 2.00 -19.85
CA ASN A 38 8.94 1.47 -20.12
C ASN A 38 8.19 1.25 -18.79
N PHE A 39 7.20 2.10 -18.51
CA PHE A 39 6.35 2.03 -17.31
C PHE A 39 5.03 1.31 -17.56
N ARG A 40 4.97 0.36 -18.49
CA ARG A 40 3.73 -0.35 -18.83
C ARG A 40 3.05 -0.94 -17.57
N GLY A 41 1.79 -0.57 -17.39
CA GLY A 41 0.96 -1.04 -16.28
C GLY A 41 1.05 -0.21 -15.00
N LEU A 42 2.02 0.68 -14.85
CA LEU A 42 2.05 1.65 -13.76
C LEU A 42 1.38 2.94 -14.24
N ILE A 43 0.21 3.22 -13.69
CA ILE A 43 -0.70 4.26 -14.17
C ILE A 43 -0.91 5.31 -13.09
N GLY A 44 -0.79 6.57 -13.48
CA GLY A 44 -1.02 7.73 -12.63
C GLY A 44 -0.32 8.96 -13.18
N ASN A 45 -0.95 10.12 -13.02
CA ASN A 45 -0.45 11.43 -13.43
C ASN A 45 -0.27 12.38 -12.25
N SER A 46 -0.65 11.95 -11.05
CA SER A 46 -0.51 12.71 -9.82
C SER A 46 0.95 13.05 -9.50
N LEU A 47 1.15 14.08 -8.70
CA LEU A 47 2.51 14.49 -8.30
C LEU A 47 3.29 13.38 -7.59
N PRO A 48 2.70 12.61 -6.64
CA PRO A 48 3.40 11.47 -6.04
C PRO A 48 3.85 10.42 -7.06
N MET A 49 3.03 10.16 -8.09
CA MET A 49 3.39 9.21 -9.15
C MET A 49 4.52 9.73 -10.04
N LYS A 50 4.54 11.02 -10.37
CA LYS A 50 5.65 11.62 -11.14
C LYS A 50 6.98 11.51 -10.41
N ILE A 51 7.00 11.81 -9.10
CA ILE A 51 8.19 11.65 -8.25
C ILE A 51 8.64 10.18 -8.25
N LEU A 52 7.69 9.24 -8.15
CA LEU A 52 7.98 7.81 -8.19
C LEU A 52 8.62 7.40 -9.53
N TYR A 53 8.11 7.88 -10.66
CA TYR A 53 8.68 7.60 -12.00
C TYR A 53 10.12 8.10 -12.11
N GLU A 54 10.38 9.35 -11.71
CA GLU A 54 11.73 9.94 -11.74
C GLU A 54 12.71 9.13 -10.87
N LEU A 55 12.25 8.66 -9.71
CA LEU A 55 13.09 7.85 -8.84
C LEU A 55 13.37 6.47 -9.46
N ILE A 56 12.36 5.81 -10.04
CA ILE A 56 12.53 4.54 -10.74
C ILE A 56 13.53 4.69 -11.90
N GLU A 57 13.45 5.75 -12.69
CA GLU A 57 14.40 6.04 -13.77
C GLU A 57 15.85 6.11 -13.28
N LYS A 58 16.07 6.79 -12.14
CA LYS A 58 17.41 6.95 -11.57
C LYS A 58 17.99 5.64 -11.02
N ILE A 59 17.15 4.76 -10.48
CA ILE A 59 17.59 3.54 -9.80
C ILE A 59 17.54 2.29 -10.67
N ALA A 60 16.90 2.33 -11.83
CA ALA A 60 16.70 1.14 -12.68
C ALA A 60 18.02 0.47 -13.06
N ASP A 61 19.00 1.22 -13.50
CA ASP A 61 20.31 0.70 -13.95
C ASP A 61 21.33 0.43 -12.81
N THR A 62 20.93 0.58 -11.52
CA THR A 62 21.82 0.29 -10.39
C THR A 62 21.73 -1.18 -9.97
N ASP A 63 22.83 -1.77 -9.47
CA ASP A 63 22.83 -3.10 -8.85
C ASP A 63 22.52 -3.06 -7.33
N SER A 64 22.21 -1.88 -6.80
CA SER A 64 21.91 -1.71 -5.38
C SER A 64 20.61 -2.41 -4.97
N THR A 65 20.55 -2.83 -3.71
CA THR A 65 19.33 -3.34 -3.10
C THR A 65 18.30 -2.22 -2.99
N ILE A 66 17.06 -2.49 -3.36
CA ILE A 66 15.94 -1.54 -3.28
C ILE A 66 14.90 -2.10 -2.32
N LEU A 67 14.54 -1.31 -1.33
CA LEU A 67 13.47 -1.60 -0.38
C LEU A 67 12.20 -0.85 -0.79
N ILE A 68 11.21 -1.59 -1.29
CA ILE A 68 9.92 -1.07 -1.74
C ILE A 68 8.93 -1.15 -0.57
N THR A 69 8.53 -0.02 -0.02
CA THR A 69 7.55 0.04 1.07
C THR A 69 6.22 0.59 0.56
N GLY A 70 5.14 0.23 1.24
CA GLY A 70 3.79 0.71 0.93
C GLY A 70 2.73 -0.28 1.35
N GLU A 71 1.52 0.22 1.50
CA GLU A 71 0.37 -0.58 1.92
C GLU A 71 0.07 -1.75 0.96
N SER A 72 -0.70 -2.73 1.44
CA SER A 72 -1.16 -3.82 0.59
C SER A 72 -1.98 -3.28 -0.60
N GLY A 73 -1.75 -3.84 -1.79
CA GLY A 73 -2.48 -3.45 -3.00
C GLY A 73 -2.02 -2.16 -3.67
N THR A 74 -0.91 -1.53 -3.26
CA THR A 74 -0.35 -0.31 -3.91
C THR A 74 0.39 -0.58 -5.21
N GLY A 75 0.75 -1.85 -5.50
CA GLY A 75 1.44 -2.25 -6.74
C GLY A 75 2.94 -2.50 -6.58
N LYS A 76 3.44 -2.86 -5.38
CA LYS A 76 4.87 -3.11 -5.09
C LYS A 76 5.51 -4.10 -6.07
N GLU A 77 4.85 -5.23 -6.36
CA GLU A 77 5.35 -6.24 -7.30
C GLU A 77 5.46 -5.68 -8.74
N LEU A 78 4.47 -4.87 -9.18
CA LEU A 78 4.51 -4.23 -10.48
C LEU A 78 5.71 -3.28 -10.61
N VAL A 79 5.96 -2.48 -9.57
CA VAL A 79 7.12 -1.59 -9.53
C VAL A 79 8.44 -2.38 -9.58
N ALA A 80 8.54 -3.50 -8.85
CA ALA A 80 9.72 -4.35 -8.90
C ALA A 80 9.97 -4.91 -10.33
N LYS A 81 8.91 -5.35 -11.02
CA LYS A 81 8.99 -5.77 -12.43
C LYS A 81 9.46 -4.64 -13.33
N ILE A 82 8.90 -3.45 -13.18
CA ILE A 82 9.29 -2.27 -13.98
C ILE A 82 10.77 -1.92 -13.76
N ILE A 83 11.26 -1.94 -12.53
CA ILE A 83 12.66 -1.73 -12.23
C ILE A 83 13.55 -2.77 -12.94
N HIS A 84 13.17 -4.04 -12.89
CA HIS A 84 13.92 -5.11 -13.55
C HIS A 84 13.94 -4.93 -15.07
N TYR A 85 12.77 -4.75 -15.71
CA TYR A 85 12.67 -4.66 -17.17
C TYR A 85 13.27 -3.37 -17.75
N ASN A 86 13.51 -2.36 -16.93
CA ASN A 86 14.22 -1.14 -17.31
C ASN A 86 15.70 -1.13 -16.88
N SER A 87 16.24 -2.25 -16.42
CA SER A 87 17.63 -2.38 -15.97
C SER A 87 18.52 -3.04 -17.03
N SER A 88 19.82 -3.01 -16.78
CA SER A 88 20.82 -3.79 -17.56
C SER A 88 20.57 -5.31 -17.52
N ARG A 89 19.77 -5.80 -16.56
CA ARG A 89 19.39 -7.21 -16.39
C ARG A 89 18.02 -7.55 -17.00
N SER A 90 17.45 -6.69 -17.85
CA SER A 90 16.10 -6.83 -18.42
C SER A 90 15.85 -8.13 -19.18
N GLN A 91 16.90 -8.72 -19.75
CA GLN A 91 16.83 -10.00 -20.48
C GLN A 91 17.18 -11.22 -19.59
N ALA A 92 17.56 -10.97 -18.35
CA ALA A 92 17.92 -12.03 -17.39
C ALA A 92 16.68 -12.45 -16.57
N PRO A 93 16.75 -13.56 -15.80
CA PRO A 93 15.61 -14.02 -15.02
C PRO A 93 15.13 -13.01 -13.97
N PHE A 94 13.82 -12.79 -13.89
CA PHE A 94 13.13 -12.14 -12.78
C PHE A 94 12.43 -13.22 -11.95
N ILE A 95 12.90 -13.46 -10.76
CA ILE A 95 12.39 -14.52 -9.88
C ILE A 95 11.64 -13.89 -8.70
N PRO A 96 10.31 -13.85 -8.71
CA PRO A 96 9.52 -13.37 -7.59
C PRO A 96 9.32 -14.49 -6.56
N LEU A 97 9.33 -14.10 -5.28
CA LEU A 97 8.98 -14.95 -4.15
C LEU A 97 8.20 -14.14 -3.12
N ASN A 98 6.99 -14.58 -2.78
CA ASN A 98 6.23 -14.01 -1.67
C ASN A 98 6.50 -14.83 -0.41
N CYS A 99 7.19 -14.22 0.57
CA CYS A 99 7.59 -14.90 1.80
C CYS A 99 6.39 -15.25 2.70
N ALA A 100 5.29 -14.51 2.61
CA ALA A 100 4.08 -14.78 3.39
C ALA A 100 3.23 -15.94 2.81
N ALA A 101 3.38 -16.23 1.51
CA ALA A 101 2.58 -17.26 0.84
C ALA A 101 3.12 -18.69 1.03
N ILE A 102 4.33 -18.84 1.55
CA ILE A 102 5.01 -20.12 1.71
C ILE A 102 5.04 -20.49 3.21
N PRO A 103 4.70 -21.74 3.58
CA PRO A 103 4.89 -22.22 4.94
C PRO A 103 6.34 -22.00 5.42
N LYS A 104 6.51 -21.56 6.66
CA LYS A 104 7.83 -21.19 7.20
C LYS A 104 8.85 -22.33 7.10
N ASP A 105 8.43 -23.56 7.34
CA ASP A 105 9.27 -24.75 7.27
C ASP A 105 9.78 -25.06 5.85
N LEU A 106 9.09 -24.56 4.81
CA LEU A 106 9.46 -24.78 3.41
C LEU A 106 10.21 -23.57 2.81
N LEU A 107 10.11 -22.41 3.44
CA LEU A 107 10.65 -21.16 2.88
C LEU A 107 12.17 -21.21 2.73
N GLU A 108 12.87 -21.84 3.68
CA GLU A 108 14.31 -22.05 3.59
C GLU A 108 14.69 -22.87 2.35
N SER A 109 14.01 -23.99 2.15
CA SER A 109 14.23 -24.87 1.00
C SER A 109 13.85 -24.20 -0.34
N GLU A 110 12.81 -23.37 -0.36
CA GLU A 110 12.46 -22.58 -1.55
C GLU A 110 13.54 -21.54 -1.87
N LEU A 111 14.05 -20.82 -0.87
CA LEU A 111 15.07 -19.78 -1.08
C LEU A 111 16.42 -20.38 -1.51
N PHE A 112 16.92 -21.33 -0.75
CA PHE A 112 18.30 -21.84 -0.88
C PHE A 112 18.40 -23.18 -1.60
N GLY A 113 17.27 -23.88 -1.82
CA GLY A 113 17.28 -25.25 -2.32
C GLY A 113 17.70 -26.26 -1.24
N HIS A 114 17.66 -27.54 -1.58
CA HIS A 114 18.07 -28.62 -0.68
C HIS A 114 18.76 -29.76 -1.42
N GLU A 115 19.61 -30.44 -0.72
CA GLU A 115 20.20 -31.72 -1.18
C GLU A 115 19.29 -32.90 -0.82
N LYS A 116 19.43 -34.00 -1.57
CA LYS A 116 18.72 -35.24 -1.29
C LYS A 116 19.02 -35.69 0.14
N GLY A 117 17.99 -35.99 0.94
CA GLY A 117 18.11 -36.43 2.33
C GLY A 117 18.24 -35.28 3.36
N ALA A 118 18.15 -34.02 2.97
CA ALA A 118 18.28 -32.88 3.87
C ALA A 118 17.21 -32.83 4.99
N PHE A 119 16.02 -33.37 4.72
CA PHE A 119 14.92 -33.51 5.68
C PHE A 119 14.01 -34.69 5.28
N THR A 120 13.08 -35.07 6.16
CA THR A 120 12.09 -36.12 5.87
C THR A 120 11.21 -35.71 4.70
N GLY A 121 11.34 -36.42 3.56
CA GLY A 121 10.64 -36.07 2.29
C GLY A 121 11.52 -35.43 1.21
N ALA A 122 12.79 -35.14 1.49
CA ALA A 122 13.75 -34.65 0.48
C ALA A 122 14.26 -35.81 -0.39
N LEU A 123 13.42 -36.32 -1.28
CA LEU A 123 13.73 -37.47 -2.13
C LEU A 123 14.76 -37.15 -3.21
N ASN A 124 14.78 -35.90 -3.70
CA ASN A 124 15.65 -35.40 -4.75
C ASN A 124 16.27 -34.05 -4.35
N THR A 125 17.42 -33.73 -4.94
CA THR A 125 18.00 -32.39 -4.84
C THR A 125 17.12 -31.37 -5.58
N ARG A 126 16.89 -30.20 -4.98
CA ARG A 126 16.10 -29.10 -5.59
C ARG A 126 16.87 -27.79 -5.58
N ILE A 127 16.85 -27.11 -6.70
CA ILE A 127 17.47 -25.79 -6.90
C ILE A 127 16.61 -24.72 -6.22
N GLY A 128 17.23 -23.79 -5.47
CA GLY A 128 16.59 -22.69 -4.79
C GLY A 128 16.40 -21.44 -5.67
N ARG A 129 15.61 -20.48 -5.16
CA ARG A 129 15.32 -19.21 -5.86
C ARG A 129 16.57 -18.37 -6.09
N PHE A 130 17.53 -18.39 -5.18
CA PHE A 130 18.80 -17.69 -5.37
C PHE A 130 19.60 -18.23 -6.57
N GLU A 131 19.64 -19.54 -6.77
CA GLU A 131 20.30 -20.12 -7.94
C GLU A 131 19.54 -19.80 -9.22
N LEU A 132 18.20 -19.89 -9.22
CA LEU A 132 17.37 -19.57 -10.36
C LEU A 132 17.50 -18.12 -10.79
N ALA A 133 17.76 -17.21 -9.83
CA ALA A 133 17.95 -15.80 -10.07
C ALA A 133 19.39 -15.43 -10.49
N HIS A 134 20.29 -16.40 -10.65
CA HIS A 134 21.70 -16.12 -11.00
C HIS A 134 21.80 -15.26 -12.27
N ASN A 135 22.62 -14.22 -12.22
CA ASN A 135 22.77 -13.15 -13.23
C ASN A 135 21.49 -12.31 -13.49
N GLY A 136 20.41 -12.54 -12.76
CA GLY A 136 19.14 -11.84 -12.86
C GLY A 136 18.79 -11.04 -11.63
N THR A 137 17.49 -11.02 -11.31
CA THR A 137 16.92 -10.28 -10.17
C THR A 137 16.03 -11.22 -9.35
N LEU A 138 16.26 -11.25 -8.04
CA LEU A 138 15.37 -11.88 -7.06
C LEU A 138 14.51 -10.80 -6.42
N PHE A 139 13.20 -10.98 -6.46
CA PHE A 139 12.24 -10.12 -5.77
C PHE A 139 11.63 -10.87 -4.59
N LEU A 140 11.86 -10.36 -3.38
CA LEU A 140 11.33 -10.90 -2.14
C LEU A 140 10.18 -10.00 -1.66
N ASP A 141 8.95 -10.46 -1.81
CA ASP A 141 7.77 -9.76 -1.32
C ASP A 141 7.47 -10.17 0.13
N GLU A 142 6.93 -9.24 0.90
CA GLU A 142 6.61 -9.38 2.33
C GLU A 142 7.81 -9.85 3.17
N ILE A 143 8.97 -9.19 2.99
CA ILE A 143 10.23 -9.51 3.68
C ILE A 143 10.11 -9.46 5.21
N GLY A 144 9.19 -8.65 5.73
CA GLY A 144 8.90 -8.55 7.16
C GLY A 144 8.26 -9.79 7.79
N GLU A 145 7.95 -10.83 6.99
CA GLU A 145 7.42 -12.12 7.47
C GLU A 145 8.51 -13.17 7.73
N LEU A 146 9.77 -12.88 7.37
CA LEU A 146 10.87 -13.80 7.60
C LEU A 146 11.10 -14.04 9.09
N ASP A 147 11.27 -15.33 9.47
CA ASP A 147 11.71 -15.68 10.80
C ASP A 147 13.18 -15.26 11.06
N PRO A 148 13.58 -15.12 12.33
CA PRO A 148 14.93 -14.67 12.70
C PRO A 148 16.05 -15.53 12.14
N PHE A 149 15.85 -16.83 11.98
CA PHE A 149 16.86 -17.75 11.44
C PHE A 149 17.11 -17.47 9.95
N LEU A 150 16.05 -17.30 9.16
CA LEU A 150 16.16 -16.97 7.74
C LEU A 150 16.73 -15.55 7.53
N GLN A 151 16.46 -14.62 8.43
CA GLN A 151 17.07 -13.29 8.39
C GLN A 151 18.61 -13.35 8.47
N VAL A 152 19.18 -14.23 9.33
CA VAL A 152 20.63 -14.44 9.43
C VAL A 152 21.19 -15.02 8.14
N LYS A 153 20.54 -16.04 7.57
CA LYS A 153 20.98 -16.64 6.31
C LYS A 153 20.92 -15.65 5.14
N LEU A 154 19.84 -14.90 5.06
CA LEU A 154 19.69 -13.85 4.03
C LEU A 154 20.80 -12.79 4.15
N LEU A 155 21.10 -12.35 5.37
CA LEU A 155 22.18 -11.37 5.61
C LEU A 155 23.52 -11.87 5.07
N ARG A 156 23.88 -13.14 5.35
CA ARG A 156 25.11 -13.76 4.81
C ARG A 156 25.14 -13.72 3.30
N VAL A 157 24.06 -14.12 2.63
CA VAL A 157 23.98 -14.08 1.16
C VAL A 157 24.12 -12.68 0.59
N LEU A 158 23.56 -11.68 1.26
CA LEU A 158 23.68 -10.27 0.85
C LEU A 158 25.12 -9.74 0.99
N GLN A 159 25.89 -10.25 1.97
CA GLN A 159 27.25 -9.83 2.25
C GLN A 159 28.28 -10.57 1.40
N GLU A 160 28.19 -11.91 1.38
CA GLU A 160 29.21 -12.80 0.83
C GLU A 160 28.94 -13.17 -0.62
N LYS A 161 27.69 -12.95 -1.11
CA LYS A 161 27.24 -13.36 -2.45
C LYS A 161 27.37 -14.87 -2.73
N GLU A 162 27.31 -15.65 -1.67
CA GLU A 162 27.38 -17.10 -1.72
C GLU A 162 26.51 -17.72 -0.62
N PHE A 163 26.14 -18.99 -0.78
CA PHE A 163 25.34 -19.74 0.18
C PHE A 163 25.53 -21.24 -0.01
N GLU A 164 24.97 -22.04 0.90
CA GLU A 164 24.91 -23.50 0.83
C GLU A 164 23.45 -23.95 0.78
N ARG A 165 23.15 -25.01 0.05
CA ARG A 165 21.83 -25.66 0.08
C ARG A 165 21.57 -26.28 1.45
N VAL A 166 20.30 -26.43 1.79
CA VAL A 166 19.88 -27.11 3.01
C VAL A 166 20.39 -28.56 2.97
N GLY A 167 21.14 -28.96 4.00
CA GLY A 167 21.78 -30.30 4.08
C GLY A 167 23.00 -30.48 3.19
N GLY A 168 23.45 -29.43 2.48
CA GLY A 168 24.65 -29.42 1.65
C GLY A 168 25.82 -28.72 2.33
N VAL A 169 27.04 -29.04 1.84
CA VAL A 169 28.31 -28.39 2.29
C VAL A 169 28.98 -27.64 1.11
N LYS A 170 28.37 -27.65 -0.06
CA LYS A 170 28.94 -27.02 -1.24
C LYS A 170 28.54 -25.55 -1.28
N THR A 171 29.51 -24.65 -1.24
CA THR A 171 29.32 -23.21 -1.41
C THR A 171 29.00 -22.89 -2.86
N ILE A 172 27.92 -22.13 -3.07
CA ILE A 172 27.39 -21.72 -4.37
C ILE A 172 27.50 -20.21 -4.46
N LYS A 173 28.32 -19.72 -5.39
CA LYS A 173 28.47 -18.27 -5.66
C LYS A 173 27.39 -17.77 -6.61
N ILE A 174 26.82 -16.62 -6.29
CA ILE A 174 25.75 -16.00 -7.08
C ILE A 174 26.03 -14.53 -7.39
N ASN A 175 25.52 -14.11 -8.53
CA ASN A 175 25.42 -12.71 -8.90
C ASN A 175 23.94 -12.38 -9.10
N VAL A 176 23.29 -11.85 -8.06
CA VAL A 176 21.86 -11.59 -8.06
C VAL A 176 21.59 -10.16 -7.58
N ARG A 177 20.80 -9.40 -8.35
CA ARG A 177 20.23 -8.15 -7.88
C ARG A 177 19.05 -8.44 -6.96
N ILE A 178 18.99 -7.79 -5.82
CA ILE A 178 17.94 -8.00 -4.82
C ILE A 178 16.99 -6.80 -4.80
N LEU A 179 15.70 -7.08 -4.99
CA LEU A 179 14.61 -6.16 -4.73
C LEU A 179 13.76 -6.77 -3.60
N VAL A 180 13.41 -5.98 -2.60
CA VAL A 180 12.56 -6.43 -1.49
C VAL A 180 11.35 -5.54 -1.34
N ALA A 181 10.23 -6.11 -0.90
CA ALA A 181 9.02 -5.36 -0.61
C ALA A 181 8.42 -5.75 0.74
N THR A 182 7.74 -4.79 1.37
CA THR A 182 6.97 -5.03 2.59
C THR A 182 5.87 -3.99 2.77
N ASN A 183 4.79 -4.38 3.44
CA ASN A 183 3.76 -3.48 3.97
C ASN A 183 3.96 -3.18 5.46
N LYS A 184 4.92 -3.85 6.13
CA LYS A 184 5.20 -3.68 7.55
C LYS A 184 6.17 -2.54 7.81
N ASP A 185 6.00 -1.89 8.94
CA ASP A 185 6.97 -0.98 9.51
C ASP A 185 8.15 -1.79 10.11
N LEU A 186 9.24 -1.89 9.34
CA LEU A 186 10.43 -2.66 9.75
C LEU A 186 11.13 -2.01 10.95
N GLU A 187 11.11 -0.70 11.11
CA GLU A 187 11.70 -0.03 12.27
C GLU A 187 10.95 -0.38 13.55
N LYS A 188 9.61 -0.45 13.48
CA LYS A 188 8.80 -0.96 14.58
C LYS A 188 9.11 -2.43 14.85
N ALA A 189 9.26 -3.27 13.81
CA ALA A 189 9.61 -4.67 13.96
C ALA A 189 10.99 -4.87 14.61
N ILE A 190 11.97 -3.98 14.33
CA ILE A 190 13.29 -3.97 14.99
C ILE A 190 13.14 -3.67 16.48
N ARG A 191 12.39 -2.63 16.85
CA ARG A 191 12.13 -2.29 18.27
C ARG A 191 11.43 -3.41 19.03
N GLU A 192 10.61 -4.20 18.34
CA GLU A 192 9.93 -5.38 18.90
C GLU A 192 10.79 -6.66 18.91
N GLY A 193 12.03 -6.61 18.41
CA GLY A 193 12.92 -7.77 18.31
C GLY A 193 12.50 -8.81 17.26
N LYS A 194 11.58 -8.48 16.36
CA LYS A 194 11.08 -9.37 15.30
C LYS A 194 11.89 -9.30 14.02
N PHE A 195 12.63 -8.22 13.81
CA PHE A 195 13.47 -8.01 12.64
C PHE A 195 14.86 -7.53 13.08
N ARG A 196 15.90 -8.03 12.42
CA ARG A 196 17.29 -7.69 12.76
C ARG A 196 17.66 -6.35 12.16
N GLU A 197 18.32 -5.54 12.95
CA GLU A 197 18.79 -4.20 12.56
C GLU A 197 19.89 -4.26 11.48
N ASP A 198 20.82 -5.23 11.57
CA ASP A 198 21.89 -5.41 10.59
C ASP A 198 21.36 -5.77 9.20
N LEU A 199 20.33 -6.62 9.12
CA LEU A 199 19.66 -6.95 7.88
C LEU A 199 18.92 -5.73 7.32
N TYR A 200 18.22 -4.96 8.16
CA TYR A 200 17.51 -3.76 7.74
C TYR A 200 18.44 -2.78 7.02
N TYR A 201 19.59 -2.44 7.59
CA TYR A 201 20.54 -1.51 6.95
C TYR A 201 21.12 -2.08 5.65
N ARG A 202 21.24 -3.40 5.52
CA ARG A 202 21.70 -4.03 4.27
C ARG A 202 20.62 -4.04 3.17
N LEU A 203 19.35 -4.09 3.55
CA LEU A 203 18.21 -4.03 2.62
C LEU A 203 17.82 -2.60 2.26
N ASN A 204 17.88 -1.67 3.21
CA ASN A 204 17.47 -0.27 3.05
C ASN A 204 18.57 0.61 2.46
N VAL A 205 19.14 0.18 1.31
CA VAL A 205 20.15 0.98 0.58
C VAL A 205 19.47 2.09 -0.22
N ILE A 206 18.40 1.71 -0.95
CA ILE A 206 17.58 2.68 -1.68
C ILE A 206 16.12 2.46 -1.27
N PRO A 207 15.55 3.32 -0.41
CA PRO A 207 14.14 3.25 -0.06
C PRO A 207 13.27 3.78 -1.19
N LEU A 208 12.19 3.06 -1.51
CA LEU A 208 11.18 3.44 -2.49
C LEU A 208 9.79 3.28 -1.86
N ASN A 209 9.17 4.39 -1.47
CA ASN A 209 7.85 4.35 -0.86
C ASN A 209 6.75 4.55 -1.90
N LEU A 210 5.79 3.63 -1.96
CA LEU A 210 4.62 3.70 -2.84
C LEU A 210 3.47 4.41 -2.12
N PRO A 211 2.97 5.52 -2.67
CA PRO A 211 1.86 6.24 -2.08
C PRO A 211 0.57 5.40 -2.11
N PRO A 212 -0.22 5.38 -1.03
CA PRO A 212 -1.53 4.76 -1.01
C PRO A 212 -2.50 5.51 -1.94
N LEU A 213 -3.57 4.85 -2.38
CA LEU A 213 -4.48 5.40 -3.38
C LEU A 213 -5.19 6.69 -2.91
N ARG A 214 -5.43 6.83 -1.61
CA ARG A 214 -6.01 8.04 -0.99
C ARG A 214 -5.12 9.29 -1.10
N GLU A 215 -3.83 9.14 -1.32
CA GLU A 215 -2.87 10.24 -1.53
C GLU A 215 -2.71 10.62 -3.01
N LYS A 216 -3.35 9.86 -3.91
CA LYS A 216 -3.34 10.05 -5.36
C LYS A 216 -4.73 9.88 -5.96
N THR A 217 -5.74 10.47 -5.34
CA THR A 217 -7.15 10.35 -5.74
C THR A 217 -7.40 10.84 -7.17
N GLU A 218 -6.58 11.78 -7.67
CA GLU A 218 -6.61 12.26 -9.04
C GLU A 218 -6.36 11.15 -10.09
N ASP A 219 -5.69 10.07 -9.69
CA ASP A 219 -5.39 8.94 -10.57
C ASP A 219 -6.56 7.95 -10.66
N ILE A 220 -7.56 8.03 -9.76
CA ILE A 220 -8.68 7.07 -9.72
C ILE A 220 -9.45 7.02 -11.04
N PRO A 221 -9.84 8.15 -11.68
CA PRO A 221 -10.55 8.10 -12.95
C PRO A 221 -9.73 7.43 -14.07
N VAL A 222 -8.43 7.69 -14.10
CA VAL A 222 -7.52 7.11 -15.10
C VAL A 222 -7.35 5.61 -14.87
N LEU A 223 -7.23 5.17 -13.61
CA LEU A 223 -7.16 3.76 -13.23
C LEU A 223 -8.47 3.02 -13.57
N ILE A 224 -9.63 3.62 -13.29
CA ILE A 224 -10.94 3.04 -13.66
C ILE A 224 -10.98 2.81 -15.16
N ASN A 225 -10.64 3.82 -15.96
CA ASN A 225 -10.66 3.75 -17.42
C ASN A 225 -9.75 2.62 -17.94
N TYR A 226 -8.55 2.51 -17.39
CA TYR A 226 -7.62 1.45 -17.72
C TYR A 226 -8.18 0.05 -17.42
N PHE A 227 -8.74 -0.15 -16.22
CA PHE A 227 -9.29 -1.45 -15.84
C PHE A 227 -10.53 -1.80 -16.68
N VAL A 228 -11.41 -0.82 -16.94
CA VAL A 228 -12.58 -1.02 -17.81
C VAL A 228 -12.15 -1.50 -19.19
N GLN A 229 -11.17 -0.82 -19.83
CA GLN A 229 -10.67 -1.22 -21.14
C GLN A 229 -10.05 -2.62 -21.10
N ARG A 230 -9.22 -2.91 -20.09
CA ARG A 230 -8.58 -4.22 -19.92
C ARG A 230 -9.59 -5.36 -19.75
N PHE A 231 -10.67 -5.14 -18.99
CA PHE A 231 -11.70 -6.15 -18.79
C PHE A 231 -12.68 -6.26 -19.97
N ALA A 232 -12.97 -5.16 -20.66
CA ALA A 232 -13.79 -5.17 -21.87
C ALA A 232 -13.15 -6.03 -22.97
N GLN A 233 -11.83 -5.89 -23.21
CA GLN A 233 -11.08 -6.71 -24.16
C GLN A 233 -11.17 -8.21 -23.82
N LYS A 234 -11.02 -8.58 -22.53
CA LYS A 234 -11.10 -9.99 -22.10
C LYS A 234 -12.51 -10.59 -22.28
N LYS A 235 -13.55 -9.80 -22.16
CA LYS A 235 -14.96 -10.29 -22.15
C LYS A 235 -15.70 -10.09 -23.47
N ARG A 236 -15.09 -9.49 -24.48
CA ARG A 236 -15.75 -9.13 -25.75
C ARG A 236 -17.05 -8.33 -25.55
N ARG A 237 -17.09 -7.50 -24.52
CA ARG A 237 -18.17 -6.53 -24.25
C ARG A 237 -17.67 -5.12 -24.48
N GLY A 238 -18.59 -4.19 -24.78
CA GLY A 238 -18.26 -2.76 -24.79
C GLY A 238 -17.72 -2.29 -23.42
N PRO A 239 -16.87 -1.25 -23.39
CA PRO A 239 -16.35 -0.70 -22.15
C PRO A 239 -17.49 -0.06 -21.33
N LEU A 240 -17.54 -0.32 -20.02
CA LEU A 240 -18.47 0.33 -19.11
C LEU A 240 -18.12 1.82 -18.95
N MET A 241 -19.14 2.66 -18.90
CA MET A 241 -18.98 4.08 -18.58
C MET A 241 -19.38 4.33 -17.13
N PHE A 242 -18.56 5.08 -16.38
CA PHE A 242 -18.90 5.49 -15.03
C PHE A 242 -19.47 6.91 -15.05
N SER A 243 -20.60 7.13 -14.37
CA SER A 243 -21.16 8.46 -14.20
C SER A 243 -20.22 9.36 -13.38
N THR A 244 -20.28 10.67 -13.59
CA THR A 244 -19.48 11.64 -12.83
C THR A 244 -19.71 11.50 -11.32
N GLU A 245 -20.95 11.25 -10.92
CA GLU A 245 -21.35 11.06 -9.52
C GLU A 245 -20.70 9.79 -8.94
N ALA A 246 -20.73 8.66 -9.67
CA ALA A 246 -20.06 7.44 -9.25
C ALA A 246 -18.55 7.66 -9.06
N ILE A 247 -17.89 8.35 -10.00
CA ILE A 247 -16.46 8.68 -9.88
C ILE A 247 -16.19 9.54 -8.64
N GLN A 248 -17.04 10.55 -8.35
CA GLN A 248 -16.89 11.40 -7.18
C GLN A 248 -16.97 10.61 -5.86
N HIS A 249 -17.89 9.66 -5.74
CA HIS A 249 -17.97 8.77 -4.58
C HIS A 249 -16.70 7.94 -4.44
N LEU A 250 -16.21 7.36 -5.54
CA LEU A 250 -14.98 6.57 -5.54
C LEU A 250 -13.74 7.40 -5.19
N MET A 251 -13.66 8.67 -5.59
CA MET A 251 -12.55 9.57 -5.24
C MET A 251 -12.54 9.94 -3.74
N ARG A 252 -13.69 9.93 -3.06
CA ARG A 252 -13.81 10.24 -1.64
C ARG A 252 -13.53 9.04 -0.73
N TYR A 253 -13.58 7.84 -1.25
CA TYR A 253 -13.36 6.62 -0.49
C TYR A 253 -11.88 6.44 -0.13
N ARG A 254 -11.58 5.85 1.04
CA ARG A 254 -10.21 5.72 1.58
C ARG A 254 -9.36 4.65 0.92
N TRP A 255 -9.97 3.68 0.26
CA TRP A 255 -9.29 2.58 -0.41
C TRP A 255 -8.31 1.80 0.48
N PRO A 256 -8.74 1.14 1.57
CA PRO A 256 -7.85 0.35 2.43
C PRO A 256 -7.12 -0.77 1.67
N GLY A 257 -7.72 -1.33 0.62
CA GLY A 257 -7.08 -2.29 -0.30
C GLY A 257 -6.43 -1.65 -1.52
N ASN A 258 -6.32 -0.31 -1.57
CA ASN A 258 -5.64 0.45 -2.60
C ASN A 258 -6.08 0.09 -4.04
N VAL A 259 -5.12 0.01 -4.96
CA VAL A 259 -5.37 -0.28 -6.39
C VAL A 259 -5.97 -1.66 -6.60
N ARG A 260 -5.60 -2.65 -5.77
CA ARG A 260 -6.18 -4.01 -5.84
C ARG A 260 -7.67 -4.01 -5.52
N GLU A 261 -8.11 -3.23 -4.56
CA GLU A 261 -9.53 -3.08 -4.23
C GLU A 261 -10.30 -2.38 -5.35
N LEU A 262 -9.72 -1.33 -5.94
CA LEU A 262 -10.30 -0.63 -7.09
C LEU A 262 -10.42 -1.55 -8.30
N GLU A 263 -9.38 -2.32 -8.64
CA GLU A 263 -9.38 -3.31 -9.71
C GLU A 263 -10.51 -4.34 -9.53
N ASN A 264 -10.61 -4.92 -8.33
CA ASN A 264 -11.67 -5.89 -7.99
C ASN A 264 -13.07 -5.29 -8.09
N LEU A 265 -13.26 -4.02 -7.68
CA LEU A 265 -14.53 -3.33 -7.82
C LEU A 265 -14.90 -3.18 -9.29
N VAL A 266 -13.99 -2.68 -10.12
CA VAL A 266 -14.24 -2.48 -11.56
C VAL A 266 -14.50 -3.81 -12.25
N GLU A 267 -13.75 -4.87 -11.93
CA GLU A 267 -13.99 -6.23 -12.45
C GLU A 267 -15.39 -6.71 -12.07
N ARG A 268 -15.77 -6.60 -10.79
CA ARG A 268 -17.09 -6.99 -10.30
C ARG A 268 -18.20 -6.24 -11.03
N LEU A 269 -18.09 -4.92 -11.17
CA LEU A 269 -19.10 -4.13 -11.89
C LEU A 269 -19.18 -4.51 -13.36
N THR A 270 -18.05 -4.78 -14.02
CA THR A 270 -18.02 -5.25 -15.41
C THR A 270 -18.74 -6.59 -15.59
N ILE A 271 -18.80 -7.42 -14.54
CA ILE A 271 -19.51 -8.71 -14.58
C ILE A 271 -21.01 -8.55 -14.29
N LEU A 272 -21.34 -7.76 -13.27
CA LEU A 272 -22.70 -7.72 -12.72
C LEU A 272 -23.60 -6.68 -13.38
N THR A 273 -23.05 -5.60 -13.93
CA THR A 273 -23.82 -4.52 -14.55
C THR A 273 -24.28 -4.95 -15.93
N SER A 274 -25.59 -4.95 -16.16
CA SER A 274 -26.19 -5.29 -17.47
C SER A 274 -26.25 -4.10 -18.42
N THR A 275 -26.17 -2.88 -17.88
CA THR A 275 -26.21 -1.61 -18.62
C THR A 275 -24.80 -1.19 -19.05
N GLU A 276 -24.71 -0.28 -20.02
CA GLU A 276 -23.43 0.29 -20.47
C GLU A 276 -22.86 1.35 -19.50
N ALA A 277 -23.69 1.84 -18.56
CA ALA A 277 -23.31 2.89 -17.62
C ALA A 277 -23.46 2.39 -16.18
N VAL A 278 -22.48 2.73 -15.35
CA VAL A 278 -22.45 2.54 -13.89
C VAL A 278 -22.82 3.85 -13.22
N ASN A 279 -23.97 3.89 -12.58
CA ASN A 279 -24.42 5.03 -11.78
C ASN A 279 -23.97 4.89 -10.32
N ALA A 280 -24.13 5.96 -9.56
CA ALA A 280 -23.83 5.90 -8.13
C ALA A 280 -24.61 4.79 -7.45
N SER A 281 -25.89 4.56 -7.76
CA SER A 281 -26.75 3.48 -7.22
C SER A 281 -26.23 2.06 -7.47
N ASP A 282 -25.38 1.86 -8.45
CA ASP A 282 -24.81 0.55 -8.78
C ASP A 282 -23.56 0.20 -7.94
N LEU A 283 -23.02 1.21 -7.23
CA LEU A 283 -21.91 1.02 -6.34
C LEU A 283 -22.35 0.31 -5.05
N PRO A 284 -21.52 -0.53 -4.43
CA PRO A 284 -21.77 -1.07 -3.11
C PRO A 284 -21.92 0.02 -2.04
N GLU A 285 -22.79 -0.23 -1.05
CA GLU A 285 -23.17 0.73 0.01
C GLU A 285 -21.96 1.37 0.72
N LYS A 286 -20.89 0.63 0.93
CA LYS A 286 -19.66 1.14 1.58
C LYS A 286 -19.05 2.38 0.91
N PHE A 287 -19.32 2.60 -0.39
CA PHE A 287 -18.80 3.77 -1.12
C PHE A 287 -19.68 5.01 -0.95
N TYR A 288 -20.93 4.85 -0.46
CA TYR A 288 -21.80 5.98 -0.11
C TYR A 288 -21.60 6.46 1.32
N GLN A 289 -21.38 5.53 2.25
CA GLN A 289 -21.24 5.84 3.68
C GLN A 289 -19.92 6.55 4.01
N ALA A 290 -19.00 6.65 3.05
CA ALA A 290 -17.73 7.35 3.20
C ALA A 290 -17.85 8.88 3.36
N THR A 291 -19.07 9.43 3.45
CA THR A 291 -19.32 10.88 3.68
C THR A 291 -19.20 11.31 5.13
N ASP A 292 -19.24 10.39 6.10
CA ASP A 292 -18.98 10.70 7.50
C ASP A 292 -17.52 10.35 7.87
N PHE A 293 -16.69 11.37 7.80
CA PHE A 293 -15.34 11.35 8.34
C PHE A 293 -15.38 11.10 9.85
N GLN A 294 -15.38 9.84 10.26
CA GLN A 294 -14.85 9.47 11.56
C GLN A 294 -13.37 9.10 11.37
N PRO A 295 -12.44 9.87 11.89
CA PRO A 295 -11.04 9.47 11.89
C PRO A 295 -10.90 8.23 12.77
N ASP A 296 -10.38 7.13 12.19
CA ASP A 296 -9.96 5.98 12.97
C ASP A 296 -9.01 6.42 14.08
N ASP A 297 -9.24 5.93 15.29
CA ASP A 297 -8.68 6.38 16.56
C ASP A 297 -7.13 6.31 16.67
N ASP A 298 -6.43 5.81 15.66
CA ASP A 298 -4.97 5.60 15.72
C ASP A 298 -4.14 6.72 15.07
N THR A 299 -4.76 7.66 14.33
CA THR A 299 -4.06 8.79 13.68
C THR A 299 -4.18 10.11 14.41
N SER A 300 -4.99 10.19 15.45
CA SER A 300 -5.18 11.42 16.24
C SER A 300 -3.93 11.86 16.99
N THR A 301 -3.00 10.96 17.28
CA THR A 301 -1.75 11.29 17.99
C THR A 301 -0.67 11.86 17.04
N ARG A 302 -0.69 11.52 15.74
CA ARG A 302 0.28 12.06 14.76
C ARG A 302 -0.05 13.45 14.24
N ARG A 303 -1.35 13.84 14.19
CA ARG A 303 -1.75 15.19 13.78
C ARG A 303 -1.42 16.30 14.77
N ILE A 304 -1.00 15.96 15.98
CA ILE A 304 -0.57 16.95 17.00
C ILE A 304 0.87 17.42 16.73
N MET A 305 1.65 16.73 15.89
CA MET A 305 3.05 17.11 15.63
C MET A 305 3.28 17.92 14.35
N ASP A 306 2.31 18.03 13.44
CA ASP A 306 2.40 18.90 12.25
C ASP A 306 1.61 20.21 12.46
N PHE A 307 1.94 20.95 13.52
CA PHE A 307 1.45 22.32 13.70
C PHE A 307 2.31 23.28 12.90
N ASN A 308 1.80 23.71 11.73
CA ASN A 308 2.27 24.94 11.11
C ASN A 308 1.84 26.11 12.00
N PHE A 309 2.79 26.76 12.65
CA PHE A 309 2.51 27.96 13.45
C PHE A 309 2.03 29.07 12.52
N PRO A 310 0.80 29.62 12.72
CA PRO A 310 0.38 30.82 12.02
C PRO A 310 1.31 31.99 12.40
N GLU A 311 1.56 32.90 11.45
CA GLU A 311 2.39 34.08 11.69
C GLU A 311 1.91 34.96 12.86
N CYS A 312 0.63 34.86 13.25
CA CYS A 312 0.06 35.59 14.40
C CYS A 312 0.23 34.92 15.77
N GLY A 313 0.92 33.74 15.82
CA GLY A 313 1.09 32.98 17.06
C GLY A 313 -0.14 32.15 17.46
N ILE A 314 0.03 31.28 18.45
CA ILE A 314 -1.06 30.40 18.99
C ILE A 314 -1.12 30.58 20.50
N ASP A 315 -2.31 30.91 21.02
CA ASP A 315 -2.57 30.82 22.47
C ASP A 315 -2.72 29.34 22.89
N ILE A 316 -1.62 28.79 23.39
CA ILE A 316 -1.54 27.40 23.82
C ILE A 316 -2.58 27.06 24.91
N ASN A 317 -2.94 28.03 25.77
CA ASN A 317 -3.93 27.82 26.81
C ASN A 317 -5.34 27.69 26.25
N SER A 318 -5.66 28.36 25.14
CA SER A 318 -6.95 28.22 24.45
C SER A 318 -7.06 26.87 23.74
N VAL A 319 -5.97 26.40 23.10
CA VAL A 319 -5.91 25.10 22.42
C VAL A 319 -6.08 23.96 23.44
N VAL A 320 -5.32 23.98 24.52
CA VAL A 320 -5.42 22.97 25.61
C VAL A 320 -6.82 22.96 26.22
N ARG A 321 -7.40 24.12 26.47
CA ARG A 321 -8.75 24.26 27.03
C ARG A 321 -9.83 23.69 26.09
N ASN A 322 -9.72 23.93 24.78
CA ASN A 322 -10.64 23.39 23.79
C ASN A 322 -10.50 21.86 23.68
N MET A 323 -9.28 21.34 23.69
CA MET A 323 -9.02 19.90 23.66
C MET A 323 -9.60 19.21 24.91
N GLU A 324 -9.37 19.77 26.08
CA GLU A 324 -9.89 19.27 27.35
C GLU A 324 -11.42 19.27 27.39
N ARG A 325 -12.06 20.35 26.90
CA ARG A 325 -13.51 20.45 26.74
C ARG A 325 -14.07 19.35 25.85
N ASN A 326 -13.45 19.12 24.71
CA ASN A 326 -13.89 18.09 23.76
C ASN A 326 -13.78 16.68 24.33
N LEU A 327 -12.71 16.38 25.08
CA LEU A 327 -12.53 15.10 25.74
C LEU A 327 -13.61 14.86 26.82
N ILE A 328 -13.95 15.89 27.60
CA ILE A 328 -15.00 15.80 28.63
C ILE A 328 -16.37 15.55 27.97
N LEU A 329 -16.72 16.28 26.90
CA LEU A 329 -17.98 16.12 26.18
C LEU A 329 -18.13 14.71 25.60
N LYS A 330 -17.11 14.21 24.91
CA LYS A 330 -17.10 12.85 24.35
C LYS A 330 -17.20 11.75 25.43
N ALA A 331 -16.53 11.93 26.57
CA ALA A 331 -16.63 10.98 27.68
C ALA A 331 -18.04 10.97 28.33
N LEU A 332 -18.68 12.11 28.44
CA LEU A 332 -20.05 12.24 28.92
C LEU A 332 -21.05 11.62 27.94
N GLU A 333 -20.89 11.86 26.65
CA GLU A 333 -21.72 11.27 25.60
C GLU A 333 -21.63 9.74 25.60
N LYS A 334 -20.40 9.18 25.60
CA LYS A 334 -20.15 7.73 25.62
C LYS A 334 -20.67 7.04 26.90
N THR A 335 -20.86 7.79 27.98
CA THR A 335 -21.34 7.23 29.28
C THR A 335 -22.79 7.60 29.59
N GLY A 336 -23.54 8.13 28.61
CA GLY A 336 -24.94 8.53 28.79
C GLY A 336 -25.12 9.61 29.89
N GLY A 337 -24.13 10.51 30.05
CA GLY A 337 -24.18 11.58 31.02
C GLY A 337 -23.78 11.21 32.46
N VAL A 338 -23.40 9.95 32.70
CA VAL A 338 -23.04 9.49 34.06
C VAL A 338 -21.64 9.97 34.44
N LYS A 339 -21.56 11.06 35.19
CA LYS A 339 -20.31 11.75 35.58
C LYS A 339 -19.26 10.83 36.23
N ASN A 340 -19.71 9.81 36.98
CA ASN A 340 -18.79 8.88 37.63
C ASN A 340 -18.10 7.93 36.64
N ARG A 341 -18.82 7.47 35.58
CA ARG A 341 -18.27 6.65 34.50
C ARG A 341 -17.39 7.49 33.59
N ALA A 342 -17.78 8.72 33.27
CA ALA A 342 -17.01 9.65 32.47
C ALA A 342 -15.67 10.01 33.13
N ALA A 343 -15.67 10.27 34.47
CA ALA A 343 -14.46 10.51 35.23
C ALA A 343 -13.48 9.32 35.13
N LYS A 344 -14.01 8.10 35.32
CA LYS A 344 -13.20 6.88 35.19
C LYS A 344 -12.62 6.66 33.79
N LEU A 345 -13.37 6.99 32.75
CA LEU A 345 -12.91 6.95 31.35
C LEU A 345 -11.77 7.95 31.08
N LEU A 346 -11.77 9.09 31.75
CA LEU A 346 -10.76 10.15 31.59
C LEU A 346 -9.60 10.02 32.60
N GLY A 347 -9.56 8.98 33.43
CA GLY A 347 -8.53 8.81 34.45
C GLY A 347 -8.57 9.90 35.55
N LEU A 348 -9.74 10.52 35.76
CA LEU A 348 -9.93 11.62 36.69
C LEU A 348 -10.80 11.20 37.91
N ASN A 349 -10.63 11.89 39.03
CA ASN A 349 -11.58 11.81 40.13
C ASN A 349 -12.87 12.55 39.77
N ARG A 350 -14.02 12.07 40.29
CA ARG A 350 -15.33 12.69 40.05
C ARG A 350 -15.38 14.16 40.41
N THR A 351 -14.75 14.56 41.53
CA THR A 351 -14.65 15.96 41.99
C THR A 351 -13.91 16.82 40.98
N THR A 352 -12.75 16.35 40.50
CA THR A 352 -11.94 17.04 39.51
C THR A 352 -12.68 17.22 38.18
N LEU A 353 -13.43 16.21 37.72
CA LEU A 353 -14.26 16.31 36.52
C LEU A 353 -15.35 17.39 36.69
N ILE A 354 -16.04 17.42 37.84
CA ILE A 354 -17.09 18.41 38.13
C ILE A 354 -16.52 19.83 38.14
N GLU A 355 -15.35 20.04 38.76
CA GLU A 355 -14.67 21.34 38.77
C GLU A 355 -14.29 21.81 37.38
N LYS A 356 -13.73 20.92 36.55
CA LYS A 356 -13.40 21.22 35.15
C LYS A 356 -14.65 21.54 34.33
N MET A 357 -15.74 20.80 34.50
CA MET A 357 -17.03 21.09 33.85
C MET A 357 -17.56 22.47 34.22
N LYS A 358 -17.54 22.83 35.52
CA LYS A 358 -17.95 24.16 35.99
C LYS A 358 -17.09 25.26 35.38
N LYS A 359 -15.75 25.10 35.39
CA LYS A 359 -14.80 26.07 34.82
C LYS A 359 -15.01 26.29 33.34
N MET A 360 -15.45 25.25 32.58
CA MET A 360 -15.70 25.30 31.16
C MET A 360 -17.16 25.57 30.77
N LYS A 361 -18.04 25.85 31.74
CA LYS A 361 -19.47 26.09 31.55
C LYS A 361 -20.16 24.98 30.71
N ILE A 362 -19.85 23.71 31.01
CA ILE A 362 -20.48 22.56 30.36
C ILE A 362 -21.72 22.19 31.18
N GLU A 363 -22.90 22.59 30.70
CA GLU A 363 -24.21 22.22 31.26
C GLU A 363 -24.81 21.10 30.40
N MET A 364 -25.30 20.04 31.09
CA MET A 364 -26.07 18.99 30.44
C MET A 364 -27.55 19.35 30.51
N GLN A 365 -28.21 19.43 29.38
CA GLN A 365 -29.67 19.41 29.35
C GLN A 365 -30.14 18.06 29.91
N GLN A 366 -30.92 18.05 30.95
CA GLN A 366 -31.54 16.83 31.49
C GLN A 366 -32.47 16.25 30.41
N PRO A 367 -32.51 14.91 30.20
CA PRO A 367 -33.54 14.30 29.41
C PRO A 367 -34.91 14.59 30.07
N ILE A 368 -35.81 15.13 29.25
CA ILE A 368 -37.22 15.36 29.63
C ILE A 368 -37.86 13.98 29.86
N THR A 369 -37.94 13.58 31.15
CA THR A 369 -38.81 12.48 31.56
C THR A 369 -40.20 13.02 31.75
N ASN A 370 -40.98 13.08 30.66
CA ASN A 370 -42.42 13.18 30.74
C ASN A 370 -43.02 11.91 30.15
N LEU A 371 -43.31 10.95 30.97
CA LEU A 371 -44.33 9.93 30.73
C LEU A 371 -45.50 10.25 31.63
N PRO A 372 -46.70 10.59 31.11
CA PRO A 372 -47.90 10.62 31.94
C PRO A 372 -48.34 9.20 32.22
N ASN A 373 -48.62 8.94 33.49
CA ASN A 373 -49.41 7.78 33.94
C ASN A 373 -50.78 7.76 33.24
N TYR A 374 -51.10 6.64 32.57
CA TYR A 374 -52.40 6.02 32.53
C TYR A 374 -52.22 4.51 32.37
#